data_b23dff52638c71e449a60376082dddb5
#
_entry.id   b23dff52638c71e449a60376082dddb5
#
_cell.length_a   1.000
_cell.length_b   1.000
_cell.length_c   1.000
_cell.angle_alpha   90.00
_cell.angle_beta   90.00
_cell.angle_gamma   90.00
#
_symmetry.space_group_name_H-M   'P 1'
#
loop_
_entity.id
_entity.type
_entity.pdbx_description
1 polymer ?
#
loop_
_entity_poly.entity_id
_entity_poly.type
_entity_poly.pdbx_seq_one_letter_code
_entity_poly.pdbx_strand_id
1 'polypeptide(L)'
;EGVLNFKTGDKVAYGIPPLGSYSEVRNYPSDKLLHMPVGLDDMQVAALLMKGMTAHYLLHRTYAVQAGDTILVHAAAGGMGLILCRWAKALGATVIGTVSTPEKAEAARMAGCDYPVIRSQRNFVDVVKEVTNGEGCAVVYEAIGKDTLQDSLDSLRPMGVCAAYGHVSGPPDPVDIIQDLGRRGSLFITRPAIMHYVAKRSDLEWTARDLFKAIGDGILQANINYQYPLKDAVQAHTAIESGKTVGAAVLIP
;
A
#
# COMPACT_ATOMS: atom_id res chain seq x y z
N GLU A 1 -29.01 5.14 -19.65
CA GLU A 1 -28.82 5.09 -21.10
C GLU A 1 -27.33 5.19 -21.43
N GLY A 2 -26.84 4.46 -22.46
CA GLY A 2 -25.45 4.52 -22.92
C GLY A 2 -24.44 3.63 -22.16
N VAL A 3 -24.83 2.90 -21.13
CA VAL A 3 -23.95 1.94 -20.45
C VAL A 3 -24.04 0.59 -21.18
N LEU A 4 -22.97 0.19 -21.86
CA LEU A 4 -22.93 -1.03 -22.65
C LEU A 4 -22.23 -2.21 -21.96
N ASN A 5 -21.37 -1.91 -21.00
CA ASN A 5 -20.49 -2.91 -20.38
C ASN A 5 -21.02 -3.49 -19.06
N PHE A 6 -22.16 -3.00 -18.57
CA PHE A 6 -22.78 -3.44 -17.33
C PHE A 6 -24.29 -3.59 -17.50
N LYS A 7 -24.85 -4.55 -16.80
CA LYS A 7 -26.30 -4.80 -16.73
C LYS A 7 -26.77 -4.92 -15.28
N THR A 8 -28.06 -4.77 -15.09
CA THR A 8 -28.68 -4.97 -13.77
C THR A 8 -28.35 -6.37 -13.24
N GLY A 9 -27.93 -6.44 -11.98
CA GLY A 9 -27.52 -7.66 -11.31
C GLY A 9 -26.02 -7.97 -11.37
N ASP A 10 -25.23 -7.24 -12.16
CA ASP A 10 -23.77 -7.42 -12.14
C ASP A 10 -23.19 -7.00 -10.81
N LYS A 11 -22.32 -7.84 -10.23
CA LYS A 11 -21.50 -7.47 -9.09
C LYS A 11 -20.36 -6.57 -9.54
N VAL A 12 -20.25 -5.40 -8.93
CA VAL A 12 -19.27 -4.40 -9.30
C VAL A 12 -18.53 -3.84 -8.08
N ALA A 13 -17.32 -3.37 -8.32
CA ALA A 13 -16.51 -2.69 -7.32
C ALA A 13 -15.94 -1.38 -7.89
N TYR A 14 -15.62 -0.43 -7.02
CA TYR A 14 -14.93 0.80 -7.36
C TYR A 14 -14.11 1.30 -6.18
N GLY A 15 -12.96 1.91 -6.44
CA GLY A 15 -12.04 2.39 -5.41
C GLY A 15 -11.40 3.74 -5.74
N ILE A 16 -11.95 4.49 -6.72
CA ILE A 16 -11.45 5.78 -7.17
C ILE A 16 -12.58 6.83 -7.17
N PRO A 17 -12.30 8.15 -7.17
CA PRO A 17 -13.32 9.19 -7.21
C PRO A 17 -14.30 9.04 -8.39
N PRO A 18 -15.55 9.58 -8.23
CA PRO A 18 -15.97 10.60 -7.25
C PRO A 18 -16.23 10.05 -5.85
N LEU A 19 -16.11 10.93 -4.83
CA LEU A 19 -16.45 10.63 -3.44
C LEU A 19 -17.95 10.33 -3.29
N GLY A 20 -18.35 9.70 -2.16
CA GLY A 20 -19.74 9.39 -1.84
C GLY A 20 -20.00 7.88 -1.69
N SER A 21 -19.01 7.10 -1.24
CA SER A 21 -19.17 5.66 -1.02
C SER A 21 -19.97 5.31 0.25
N TYR A 22 -20.19 6.26 1.15
CA TYR A 22 -21.05 6.08 2.33
C TYR A 22 -22.50 6.32 1.93
N SER A 23 -23.06 5.37 1.20
CA SER A 23 -24.43 5.43 0.69
C SER A 23 -24.94 4.04 0.37
N GLU A 24 -26.21 3.80 0.59
CA GLU A 24 -26.91 2.56 0.22
C GLU A 24 -27.06 2.45 -1.30
N VAL A 25 -27.28 3.59 -1.97
CA VAL A 25 -27.43 3.71 -3.42
C VAL A 25 -26.73 4.95 -3.93
N ARG A 26 -26.07 4.85 -5.08
CA ARG A 26 -25.44 6.01 -5.73
C ARG A 26 -25.35 5.87 -7.25
N ASN A 27 -25.29 7.01 -7.92
CA ASN A 27 -24.86 7.06 -9.32
C ASN A 27 -23.32 7.09 -9.38
N TYR A 28 -22.74 6.26 -10.25
CA TYR A 28 -21.29 6.20 -10.40
C TYR A 28 -20.91 6.05 -11.88
N PRO A 29 -19.84 6.72 -12.36
CA PRO A 29 -19.40 6.60 -13.76
C PRO A 29 -19.05 5.16 -14.13
N SER A 30 -19.67 4.65 -15.20
CA SER A 30 -19.50 3.26 -15.61
C SER A 30 -18.07 2.95 -16.13
N ASP A 31 -17.38 3.94 -16.65
CA ASP A 31 -15.98 3.82 -17.09
C ASP A 31 -14.99 3.62 -15.93
N LYS A 32 -15.44 3.79 -14.67
CA LYS A 32 -14.66 3.58 -13.44
C LYS A 32 -15.11 2.37 -12.63
N LEU A 33 -16.18 1.69 -13.06
CA LEU A 33 -16.65 0.45 -12.45
C LEU A 33 -15.78 -0.73 -12.89
N LEU A 34 -15.62 -1.68 -11.99
CA LEU A 34 -14.90 -2.93 -12.21
C LEU A 34 -15.88 -4.09 -12.01
N HIS A 35 -15.91 -5.05 -12.91
CA HIS A 35 -16.59 -6.31 -12.65
C HIS A 35 -15.86 -7.08 -11.55
N MET A 36 -16.60 -7.57 -10.56
CA MET A 36 -16.06 -8.48 -9.57
C MET A 36 -16.04 -9.90 -10.11
N PRO A 37 -14.91 -10.61 -10.06
CA PRO A 37 -14.85 -12.02 -10.40
C PRO A 37 -15.78 -12.86 -9.52
N VAL A 38 -16.40 -13.88 -10.12
CA VAL A 38 -17.22 -14.85 -9.39
C VAL A 38 -16.38 -15.58 -8.34
N GLY A 39 -16.91 -15.71 -7.12
CA GLY A 39 -16.26 -16.44 -6.04
C GLY A 39 -15.38 -15.57 -5.13
N LEU A 40 -15.16 -14.29 -5.44
CA LEU A 40 -14.51 -13.38 -4.49
C LEU A 40 -15.53 -12.88 -3.45
N ASP A 41 -15.06 -12.80 -2.22
CA ASP A 41 -15.83 -12.26 -1.09
C ASP A 41 -15.93 -10.74 -1.19
N ASP A 42 -17.15 -10.21 -1.11
CA ASP A 42 -17.47 -8.79 -1.28
C ASP A 42 -16.75 -7.92 -0.22
N MET A 43 -16.65 -8.42 1.02
CA MET A 43 -15.99 -7.71 2.11
C MET A 43 -14.47 -7.68 1.93
N GLN A 44 -13.88 -8.77 1.45
CA GLN A 44 -12.45 -8.80 1.11
C GLN A 44 -12.12 -7.79 0.01
N VAL A 45 -12.95 -7.73 -1.02
CA VAL A 45 -12.79 -6.75 -2.10
C VAL A 45 -12.96 -5.33 -1.57
N ALA A 46 -14.01 -5.03 -0.79
CA ALA A 46 -14.22 -3.71 -0.20
C ALA A 46 -13.04 -3.26 0.68
N ALA A 47 -12.48 -4.17 1.49
CA ALA A 47 -11.36 -3.88 2.38
C ALA A 47 -10.02 -3.69 1.64
N LEU A 48 -9.83 -4.35 0.49
CA LEU A 48 -8.55 -4.43 -0.22
C LEU A 48 -8.49 -3.54 -1.46
N LEU A 49 -9.59 -3.21 -2.13
CA LEU A 49 -9.57 -2.68 -3.50
C LEU A 49 -8.68 -1.44 -3.63
N MET A 50 -8.94 -0.37 -2.91
CA MET A 50 -8.16 0.87 -3.03
C MET A 50 -6.70 0.68 -2.59
N LYS A 51 -6.49 0.02 -1.45
CA LYS A 51 -5.15 -0.23 -0.91
C LYS A 51 -4.37 -1.21 -1.79
N GLY A 52 -5.05 -2.24 -2.28
CA GLY A 52 -4.44 -3.24 -3.18
C GLY A 52 -4.06 -2.64 -4.53
N MET A 53 -4.92 -1.82 -5.14
CA MET A 53 -4.54 -1.08 -6.35
C MET A 53 -3.36 -0.13 -6.10
N THR A 54 -3.28 0.46 -4.90
CA THR A 54 -2.13 1.27 -4.49
C THR A 54 -0.87 0.42 -4.38
N ALA A 55 -0.93 -0.73 -3.72
CA ALA A 55 0.20 -1.65 -3.64
C ALA A 55 0.63 -2.16 -5.01
N HIS A 56 -0.34 -2.44 -5.91
CA HIS A 56 -0.05 -2.87 -7.26
C HIS A 56 0.82 -1.85 -8.00
N TYR A 57 0.40 -0.58 -8.09
CA TYR A 57 1.21 0.37 -8.82
C TYR A 57 2.57 0.65 -8.16
N LEU A 58 2.64 0.60 -6.84
CA LEU A 58 3.91 0.75 -6.12
C LEU A 58 4.89 -0.37 -6.47
N LEU A 59 4.44 -1.62 -6.46
CA LEU A 59 5.26 -2.82 -6.67
C LEU A 59 5.54 -3.17 -8.14
N HIS A 60 4.69 -2.74 -9.06
CA HIS A 60 4.79 -3.14 -10.46
C HIS A 60 5.09 -1.98 -11.43
N ARG A 61 4.84 -0.72 -11.02
CA ARG A 61 4.94 0.44 -11.94
C ARG A 61 5.81 1.57 -11.41
N THR A 62 5.75 1.90 -10.13
CA THR A 62 6.65 2.91 -9.53
C THR A 62 8.07 2.36 -9.47
N TYR A 63 8.20 1.17 -8.94
CA TYR A 63 9.37 0.32 -9.04
C TYR A 63 8.90 -1.12 -9.31
N ALA A 64 9.31 -1.72 -10.42
CA ALA A 64 8.96 -3.10 -10.75
C ALA A 64 9.83 -4.05 -9.93
N VAL A 65 9.32 -4.46 -8.77
CA VAL A 65 10.04 -5.36 -7.84
C VAL A 65 10.35 -6.69 -8.51
N GLN A 66 11.60 -7.10 -8.43
CA GLN A 66 12.11 -8.36 -8.97
C GLN A 66 12.42 -9.34 -7.84
N ALA A 67 12.38 -10.63 -8.15
CA ALA A 67 12.89 -11.65 -7.24
C ALA A 67 14.35 -11.38 -6.89
N GLY A 68 14.67 -11.42 -5.59
CA GLY A 68 16.01 -11.10 -5.08
C GLY A 68 16.24 -9.63 -4.72
N ASP A 69 15.34 -8.70 -5.08
CA ASP A 69 15.44 -7.32 -4.59
C ASP A 69 15.28 -7.27 -3.07
N THR A 70 16.06 -6.43 -2.41
CA THR A 70 15.80 -6.02 -1.02
C THR A 70 15.05 -4.68 -1.02
N ILE A 71 13.94 -4.63 -0.31
CA ILE A 71 13.07 -3.45 -0.21
C ILE A 71 12.84 -3.03 1.23
N LEU A 72 12.59 -1.74 1.45
CA LEU A 72 12.21 -1.21 2.75
C LEU A 72 10.75 -0.71 2.72
N VAL A 73 9.94 -1.15 3.68
CA VAL A 73 8.54 -0.75 3.83
C VAL A 73 8.36 -0.05 5.18
N HIS A 74 8.03 1.24 5.17
CA HIS A 74 7.68 1.95 6.39
C HIS A 74 6.26 1.63 6.85
N ALA A 75 6.04 1.68 8.18
CA ALA A 75 4.77 1.31 8.81
C ALA A 75 4.28 -0.09 8.34
N ALA A 76 5.17 -1.07 8.34
CA ALA A 76 4.98 -2.40 7.78
C ALA A 76 3.78 -3.17 8.34
N ALA A 77 3.35 -2.87 9.58
CA ALA A 77 2.15 -3.45 10.20
C ALA A 77 0.88 -2.61 9.98
N GLY A 78 0.95 -1.50 9.26
CA GLY A 78 -0.21 -0.71 8.87
C GLY A 78 -0.99 -1.35 7.72
N GLY A 79 -2.20 -0.84 7.43
CA GLY A 79 -3.06 -1.42 6.39
C GLY A 79 -2.42 -1.51 5.00
N MET A 80 -1.60 -0.52 4.59
CA MET A 80 -0.82 -0.60 3.36
C MET A 80 0.42 -1.47 3.53
N GLY A 81 1.12 -1.34 4.67
CA GLY A 81 2.35 -2.07 4.94
C GLY A 81 2.17 -3.58 4.87
N LEU A 82 1.10 -4.11 5.48
CA LEU A 82 0.79 -5.55 5.44
C LEU A 82 0.56 -6.06 4.01
N ILE A 83 -0.11 -5.27 3.16
CA ILE A 83 -0.35 -5.62 1.76
C ILE A 83 0.98 -5.61 0.98
N LEU A 84 1.79 -4.55 1.16
CA LEU A 84 3.09 -4.43 0.51
C LEU A 84 4.02 -5.58 0.90
N CYS A 85 4.11 -5.91 2.20
CA CYS A 85 4.94 -7.02 2.67
C CYS A 85 4.52 -8.35 2.04
N ARG A 86 3.21 -8.68 2.08
CA ARG A 86 2.71 -9.94 1.51
C ARG A 86 2.96 -10.05 0.02
N TRP A 87 2.65 -8.98 -0.72
CA TRP A 87 2.76 -9.02 -2.17
C TRP A 87 4.21 -8.99 -2.63
N ALA A 88 5.06 -8.15 -2.02
CA ALA A 88 6.48 -8.12 -2.32
C ALA A 88 7.16 -9.46 -1.99
N LYS A 89 6.78 -10.10 -0.88
CA LYS A 89 7.27 -11.44 -0.53
C LYS A 89 6.86 -12.49 -1.56
N ALA A 90 5.63 -12.43 -2.06
CA ALA A 90 5.16 -13.30 -3.14
C ALA A 90 5.88 -13.06 -4.47
N LEU A 91 6.39 -11.83 -4.70
CA LEU A 91 7.26 -11.50 -5.84
C LEU A 91 8.71 -11.97 -5.66
N GLY A 92 9.07 -12.53 -4.51
CA GLY A 92 10.41 -13.02 -4.22
C GLY A 92 11.38 -12.00 -3.66
N ALA A 93 10.88 -10.86 -3.18
CA ALA A 93 11.72 -9.84 -2.54
C ALA A 93 12.08 -10.21 -1.10
N THR A 94 13.20 -9.68 -0.62
CA THR A 94 13.54 -9.60 0.80
C THR A 94 12.96 -8.29 1.36
N VAL A 95 12.12 -8.41 2.38
CA VAL A 95 11.36 -7.28 2.94
C VAL A 95 11.92 -6.88 4.30
N ILE A 96 12.44 -5.66 4.38
CA ILE A 96 12.75 -4.97 5.63
C ILE A 96 11.56 -4.07 5.96
N GLY A 97 11.07 -4.06 7.20
CA GLY A 97 9.89 -3.29 7.55
C GLY A 97 10.02 -2.53 8.86
N THR A 98 9.69 -1.23 8.89
CA THR A 98 9.71 -0.48 10.15
C THR A 98 8.36 -0.53 10.87
N VAL A 99 8.42 -0.70 12.18
CA VAL A 99 7.25 -0.78 13.07
C VAL A 99 7.51 -0.01 14.37
N SER A 100 6.47 0.17 15.20
CA SER A 100 6.56 0.93 16.45
C SER A 100 6.58 0.06 17.71
N THR A 101 6.10 -1.18 17.66
CA THR A 101 5.99 -2.07 18.83
C THR A 101 6.35 -3.51 18.48
N PRO A 102 6.65 -4.36 19.50
CA PRO A 102 6.89 -5.79 19.28
C PRO A 102 5.70 -6.53 18.66
N GLU A 103 4.46 -6.21 19.05
CA GLU A 103 3.25 -6.83 18.52
C GLU A 103 3.09 -6.51 17.02
N LYS A 104 3.42 -5.26 16.64
CA LYS A 104 3.42 -4.84 15.23
C LYS A 104 4.55 -5.50 14.44
N ALA A 105 5.68 -5.78 15.08
CA ALA A 105 6.77 -6.53 14.43
C ALA A 105 6.32 -7.96 14.10
N GLU A 106 5.60 -8.61 15.02
CA GLU A 106 5.06 -9.95 14.77
C GLU A 106 3.99 -9.92 13.67
N ALA A 107 3.09 -8.94 13.68
CA ALA A 107 2.09 -8.78 12.61
C ALA A 107 2.75 -8.57 11.22
N ALA A 108 3.82 -7.78 11.15
CA ALA A 108 4.58 -7.58 9.91
C ALA A 108 5.28 -8.87 9.47
N ARG A 109 5.87 -9.63 10.40
CA ARG A 109 6.52 -10.93 10.11
C ARG A 109 5.52 -11.93 9.53
N MET A 110 4.34 -12.04 10.13
CA MET A 110 3.26 -12.89 9.62
C MET A 110 2.76 -12.46 8.24
N ALA A 111 2.97 -11.20 7.87
CA ALA A 111 2.68 -10.68 6.54
C ALA A 111 3.86 -10.80 5.55
N GLY A 112 4.94 -11.51 5.89
CA GLY A 112 6.07 -11.74 5.00
C GLY A 112 7.20 -10.71 5.11
N CYS A 113 7.21 -9.84 6.13
CA CYS A 113 8.36 -9.01 6.44
C CYS A 113 9.48 -9.88 7.03
N ASP A 114 10.60 -9.98 6.35
CA ASP A 114 11.73 -10.82 6.79
C ASP A 114 12.46 -10.19 7.98
N TYR A 115 12.61 -8.87 7.96
CA TYR A 115 13.35 -8.10 8.97
C TYR A 115 12.51 -6.95 9.52
N PRO A 116 11.59 -7.21 10.48
CA PRO A 116 10.85 -6.14 11.14
C PRO A 116 11.75 -5.39 12.12
N VAL A 117 11.81 -4.07 11.98
CA VAL A 117 12.66 -3.16 12.75
C VAL A 117 11.80 -2.29 13.66
N ILE A 118 11.93 -2.42 14.97
CA ILE A 118 11.27 -1.55 15.95
C ILE A 118 12.09 -0.26 16.05
N ARG A 119 11.57 0.84 15.48
CA ARG A 119 12.29 2.12 15.32
C ARG A 119 12.85 2.71 16.62
N SER A 120 12.22 2.45 17.78
CA SER A 120 12.71 2.91 19.07
C SER A 120 13.88 2.09 19.62
N GLN A 121 14.17 0.92 19.02
CA GLN A 121 15.19 -0.02 19.50
C GLN A 121 16.41 -0.09 18.57
N ARG A 122 16.19 0.08 17.27
CA ARG A 122 17.24 -0.02 16.25
C ARG A 122 17.04 1.01 15.13
N ASN A 123 18.15 1.55 14.64
CA ASN A 123 18.15 2.36 13.43
C ASN A 123 17.94 1.43 12.21
N PHE A 124 16.97 1.73 11.38
CA PHE A 124 16.67 0.91 10.20
C PHE A 124 17.72 1.04 9.09
N VAL A 125 18.45 2.15 9.00
CA VAL A 125 19.57 2.32 8.05
C VAL A 125 20.66 1.29 8.32
N ASP A 126 20.98 1.06 9.62
CA ASP A 126 21.98 0.08 10.01
C ASP A 126 21.52 -1.35 9.67
N VAL A 127 20.23 -1.65 9.90
CA VAL A 127 19.65 -2.95 9.53
C VAL A 127 19.68 -3.16 8.02
N VAL A 128 19.37 -2.14 7.24
CA VAL A 128 19.48 -2.20 5.77
C VAL A 128 20.91 -2.52 5.37
N LYS A 129 21.90 -1.82 5.91
CA LYS A 129 23.33 -2.07 5.62
C LYS A 129 23.75 -3.50 5.97
N GLU A 130 23.32 -4.00 7.14
CA GLU A 130 23.61 -5.39 7.55
C GLU A 130 23.01 -6.42 6.59
N VAL A 131 21.71 -6.26 6.24
CA VAL A 131 20.99 -7.23 5.40
C VAL A 131 21.48 -7.21 3.95
N THR A 132 21.92 -6.04 3.47
CA THR A 132 22.37 -5.85 2.07
C THR A 132 23.89 -5.86 1.91
N ASN A 133 24.67 -6.16 2.96
CA ASN A 133 26.13 -6.07 2.97
C ASN A 133 26.63 -4.67 2.51
N GLY A 134 25.90 -3.63 2.87
CA GLY A 134 26.22 -2.25 2.55
C GLY A 134 25.71 -1.74 1.20
N GLU A 135 25.10 -2.57 0.37
CA GLU A 135 24.60 -2.15 -0.95
C GLU A 135 23.38 -1.22 -0.87
N GLY A 136 22.49 -1.41 0.12
CA GLY A 136 21.24 -0.68 0.25
C GLY A 136 20.04 -1.33 -0.48
N CYS A 137 18.87 -0.79 -0.25
CA CYS A 137 17.61 -1.26 -0.82
C CYS A 137 17.41 -0.80 -2.26
N ALA A 138 16.75 -1.61 -3.07
CA ALA A 138 16.33 -1.26 -4.43
C ALA A 138 15.25 -0.16 -4.42
N VAL A 139 14.33 -0.26 -3.49
CA VAL A 139 13.24 0.70 -3.31
C VAL A 139 12.89 0.86 -1.83
N VAL A 140 12.55 2.08 -1.44
CA VAL A 140 11.94 2.41 -0.15
C VAL A 140 10.51 2.89 -0.39
N TYR A 141 9.55 2.21 0.23
CA TYR A 141 8.15 2.63 0.26
C TYR A 141 7.92 3.52 1.48
N GLU A 142 8.04 4.83 1.26
CA GLU A 142 8.03 5.86 2.28
C GLU A 142 6.60 6.34 2.55
N ALA A 143 6.12 6.10 3.78
CA ALA A 143 4.77 6.44 4.23
C ALA A 143 4.75 7.47 5.37
N ILE A 144 5.90 7.72 6.00
CA ILE A 144 6.01 8.50 7.24
C ILE A 144 6.25 9.98 6.93
N GLY A 145 7.21 10.29 6.07
CA GLY A 145 7.50 11.64 5.62
C GLY A 145 8.58 12.33 6.44
N LYS A 146 8.24 13.40 7.17
CA LYS A 146 9.19 14.28 7.86
C LYS A 146 10.23 13.52 8.69
N ASP A 147 9.80 12.55 9.47
CA ASP A 147 10.66 11.88 10.45
C ASP A 147 11.61 10.83 9.84
N THR A 148 11.43 10.45 8.58
CA THR A 148 12.13 9.29 8.01
C THR A 148 12.71 9.50 6.62
N LEU A 149 12.33 10.57 5.90
CA LEU A 149 12.73 10.72 4.50
C LEU A 149 14.25 10.69 4.30
N GLN A 150 15.02 11.41 5.12
CA GLN A 150 16.47 11.48 4.97
C GLN A 150 17.13 10.11 5.18
N ASP A 151 16.74 9.41 6.24
CA ASP A 151 17.22 8.05 6.54
C ASP A 151 16.73 7.04 5.48
N SER A 152 15.57 7.28 4.88
CA SER A 152 15.05 6.47 3.75
C SER A 152 15.94 6.62 2.52
N LEU A 153 16.42 7.83 2.22
CA LEU A 153 17.36 8.08 1.14
C LEU A 153 18.73 7.43 1.42
N ASP A 154 19.19 7.47 2.69
CA ASP A 154 20.44 6.80 3.12
C ASP A 154 20.35 5.26 3.10
N SER A 155 19.13 4.71 3.01
CA SER A 155 18.88 3.27 2.92
C SER A 155 18.88 2.74 1.50
N LEU A 156 18.97 3.60 0.48
CA LEU A 156 18.88 3.19 -0.92
C LEU A 156 20.25 2.82 -1.50
N ARG A 157 20.27 1.82 -2.36
CA ARG A 157 21.42 1.56 -3.25
C ARG A 157 21.56 2.66 -4.30
N PRO A 158 22.72 2.82 -4.95
CA PRO A 158 22.82 3.69 -6.12
C PRO A 158 21.71 3.41 -7.15
N MET A 159 21.13 4.48 -7.70
CA MET A 159 19.97 4.43 -8.61
C MET A 159 18.70 3.81 -7.98
N GLY A 160 18.64 3.72 -6.66
CA GLY A 160 17.45 3.25 -5.93
C GLY A 160 16.31 4.28 -5.95
N VAL A 161 15.11 3.81 -5.67
CA VAL A 161 13.86 4.59 -5.75
C VAL A 161 13.26 4.82 -4.36
N CYS A 162 13.02 6.08 -4.01
CA CYS A 162 12.16 6.44 -2.88
C CYS A 162 10.75 6.74 -3.38
N ALA A 163 9.81 5.84 -3.10
CA ALA A 163 8.40 6.02 -3.40
C ALA A 163 7.69 6.66 -2.19
N ALA A 164 7.67 7.98 -2.11
CA ALA A 164 7.09 8.75 -1.00
C ALA A 164 5.58 8.88 -1.15
N TYR A 165 4.82 7.80 -0.90
CA TYR A 165 3.38 7.74 -1.11
C TYR A 165 2.54 8.25 0.08
N GLY A 166 3.14 8.43 1.26
CA GLY A 166 2.50 8.95 2.48
C GLY A 166 3.32 10.05 3.17
N HIS A 167 2.73 10.66 4.22
CA HIS A 167 3.39 11.68 5.06
C HIS A 167 2.71 11.75 6.44
N VAL A 168 2.63 10.62 7.13
CA VAL A 168 1.92 10.48 8.42
C VAL A 168 2.50 11.39 9.51
N SER A 169 3.83 11.62 9.53
CA SER A 169 4.48 12.54 10.47
C SER A 169 4.51 14.01 9.99
N GLY A 170 3.86 14.29 8.87
CA GLY A 170 3.85 15.61 8.23
C GLY A 170 4.69 15.64 6.95
N PRO A 171 4.57 16.75 6.19
CA PRO A 171 5.36 16.91 4.97
C PRO A 171 6.84 16.95 5.31
N PRO A 172 7.69 16.26 4.51
CA PRO A 172 9.13 16.31 4.68
C PRO A 172 9.69 17.69 4.35
N ASP A 173 10.91 17.95 4.82
CA ASP A 173 11.66 19.12 4.40
C ASP A 173 11.99 19.05 2.89
N PRO A 174 12.26 20.21 2.25
CA PRO A 174 12.65 20.24 0.85
C PRO A 174 13.85 19.33 0.53
N VAL A 175 13.78 18.62 -0.59
CA VAL A 175 14.84 17.73 -1.06
C VAL A 175 15.81 18.52 -1.93
N ASP A 176 17.08 18.52 -1.56
CA ASP A 176 18.17 19.05 -2.40
C ASP A 176 18.58 18.01 -3.43
N ILE A 177 18.34 18.28 -4.71
CA ILE A 177 18.63 17.32 -5.78
C ILE A 177 20.12 16.97 -5.93
N ILE A 178 21.02 17.87 -5.51
CA ILE A 178 22.47 17.62 -5.58
C ILE A 178 22.94 16.82 -4.35
N GLN A 179 22.58 17.30 -3.15
CA GLN A 179 23.04 16.69 -1.90
C GLN A 179 22.28 15.40 -1.58
N ASP A 180 20.93 15.44 -1.68
CA ASP A 180 20.10 14.33 -1.24
C ASP A 180 19.96 13.22 -2.29
N LEU A 181 20.01 13.54 -3.57
CA LEU A 181 19.87 12.54 -4.63
C LEU A 181 21.17 12.26 -5.35
N GLY A 182 21.85 13.31 -5.84
CA GLY A 182 23.07 13.15 -6.65
C GLY A 182 24.20 12.48 -5.87
N ARG A 183 24.57 13.03 -4.71
CA ARG A 183 25.72 12.54 -3.91
C ARG A 183 25.46 11.20 -3.23
N ARG A 184 24.19 10.84 -2.99
CA ARG A 184 23.82 9.53 -2.43
C ARG A 184 23.74 8.42 -3.47
N GLY A 185 24.11 8.68 -4.74
CA GLY A 185 24.18 7.65 -5.78
C GLY A 185 23.16 7.78 -6.88
N SER A 186 22.82 9.01 -7.30
CA SER A 186 21.85 9.27 -8.39
C SER A 186 20.47 8.68 -8.10
N LEU A 187 19.94 8.95 -6.92
CA LEU A 187 18.67 8.39 -6.45
C LEU A 187 17.48 8.97 -7.21
N PHE A 188 16.40 8.22 -7.24
CA PHE A 188 15.10 8.67 -7.73
C PHE A 188 14.15 8.90 -6.54
N ILE A 189 13.41 9.99 -6.56
CA ILE A 189 12.31 10.23 -5.63
C ILE A 189 11.04 10.55 -6.40
N THR A 190 9.93 9.98 -5.98
CA THR A 190 8.63 10.26 -6.57
C THR A 190 7.54 10.35 -5.51
N ARG A 191 6.51 11.17 -5.78
CA ARG A 191 5.27 11.25 -5.00
C ARG A 191 4.13 10.63 -5.80
N PRO A 192 4.01 9.27 -5.81
CA PRO A 192 3.03 8.59 -6.62
C PRO A 192 1.61 8.78 -6.05
N ALA A 193 0.62 8.85 -6.94
CA ALA A 193 -0.79 8.91 -6.59
C ALA A 193 -1.60 8.02 -7.53
N ILE A 194 -2.49 7.19 -6.98
CA ILE A 194 -3.27 6.19 -7.70
C ILE A 194 -3.97 6.74 -8.95
N MET A 195 -4.46 8.00 -8.87
CA MET A 195 -5.20 8.63 -9.96
C MET A 195 -4.42 8.73 -11.27
N HIS A 196 -3.10 8.88 -11.18
CA HIS A 196 -2.24 8.95 -12.36
C HIS A 196 -1.97 7.56 -12.95
N TYR A 197 -1.90 6.54 -12.09
CA TYR A 197 -1.61 5.16 -12.50
C TYR A 197 -2.81 4.42 -13.10
N VAL A 198 -4.05 4.84 -12.73
CA VAL A 198 -5.29 4.24 -13.23
C VAL A 198 -6.14 5.20 -14.05
N ALA A 199 -5.54 6.24 -14.61
CA ALA A 199 -6.23 7.25 -15.40
C ALA A 199 -6.83 6.69 -16.69
N LYS A 200 -6.15 5.73 -17.30
CA LYS A 200 -6.67 5.02 -18.48
C LYS A 200 -7.47 3.80 -18.03
N ARG A 201 -8.57 3.52 -18.72
CA ARG A 201 -9.41 2.34 -18.45
C ARG A 201 -8.61 1.03 -18.49
N SER A 202 -7.71 0.88 -19.45
CA SER A 202 -6.82 -0.30 -19.57
C SER A 202 -5.91 -0.48 -18.35
N ASP A 203 -5.39 0.61 -17.79
CA ASP A 203 -4.55 0.57 -16.60
C ASP A 203 -5.36 0.21 -15.35
N LEU A 204 -6.58 0.74 -15.23
CA LEU A 204 -7.50 0.42 -14.15
C LEU A 204 -7.87 -1.07 -14.16
N GLU A 205 -8.21 -1.60 -15.34
CA GLU A 205 -8.57 -3.01 -15.51
C GLU A 205 -7.38 -3.95 -15.28
N TRP A 206 -6.19 -3.58 -15.76
CA TRP A 206 -4.99 -4.34 -15.49
C TRP A 206 -4.71 -4.42 -13.99
N THR A 207 -4.67 -3.26 -13.33
CA THR A 207 -4.42 -3.17 -11.88
C THR A 207 -5.44 -3.98 -11.08
N ALA A 208 -6.72 -3.88 -11.42
CA ALA A 208 -7.78 -4.62 -10.74
C ALA A 208 -7.71 -6.13 -10.99
N ARG A 209 -7.44 -6.56 -12.22
CA ARG A 209 -7.30 -7.97 -12.59
C ARG A 209 -6.18 -8.64 -11.78
N ASP A 210 -5.01 -7.99 -11.69
CA ASP A 210 -3.87 -8.54 -10.96
C ASP A 210 -4.14 -8.56 -9.45
N LEU A 211 -4.82 -7.53 -8.92
CA LEU A 211 -5.28 -7.51 -7.53
C LEU A 211 -6.29 -8.63 -7.24
N PHE A 212 -7.32 -8.78 -8.07
CA PHE A 212 -8.32 -9.83 -7.88
C PHE A 212 -7.71 -11.22 -7.96
N LYS A 213 -6.73 -11.41 -8.87
CA LYS A 213 -5.96 -12.64 -8.91
C LYS A 213 -5.19 -12.87 -7.61
N ALA A 214 -4.50 -11.87 -7.08
CA ALA A 214 -3.75 -11.98 -5.83
C ALA A 214 -4.67 -12.29 -4.62
N ILE A 215 -5.91 -11.79 -4.61
CA ILE A 215 -6.92 -12.15 -3.60
C ILE A 215 -7.39 -13.59 -3.82
N GLY A 216 -7.73 -13.98 -5.04
CA GLY A 216 -8.19 -15.32 -5.38
C GLY A 216 -7.15 -16.42 -5.10
N ASP A 217 -5.88 -16.13 -5.34
CA ASP A 217 -4.73 -17.02 -5.05
C ASP A 217 -4.38 -17.07 -3.54
N GLY A 218 -5.05 -16.28 -2.69
CA GLY A 218 -4.78 -16.21 -1.25
C GLY A 218 -3.50 -15.46 -0.87
N ILE A 219 -2.82 -14.79 -1.81
CA ILE A 219 -1.66 -13.95 -1.55
C ILE A 219 -2.07 -12.74 -0.68
N LEU A 220 -3.19 -12.11 -1.02
CA LEU A 220 -3.75 -10.99 -0.29
C LEU A 220 -5.03 -11.39 0.42
N GLN A 221 -5.06 -11.13 1.71
CA GLN A 221 -6.23 -11.33 2.56
C GLN A 221 -6.30 -10.18 3.57
N ALA A 222 -7.48 -9.55 3.66
CA ALA A 222 -7.74 -8.56 4.69
C ALA A 222 -8.16 -9.22 5.99
N ASN A 223 -7.56 -8.80 7.09
CA ASN A 223 -8.07 -9.12 8.42
C ASN A 223 -9.18 -8.13 8.74
N ILE A 224 -10.45 -8.50 8.50
CA ILE A 224 -11.62 -7.66 8.74
C ILE A 224 -12.05 -7.87 10.17
N ASN A 225 -11.49 -7.08 11.09
CA ASN A 225 -11.75 -7.22 12.51
C ASN A 225 -12.94 -6.38 12.98
N TYR A 226 -13.40 -5.43 12.15
CA TYR A 226 -14.46 -4.50 12.51
C TYR A 226 -15.48 -4.39 11.38
N GLN A 227 -16.74 -4.57 11.74
CA GLN A 227 -17.88 -4.39 10.85
C GLN A 227 -18.85 -3.45 11.53
N TYR A 228 -19.23 -2.38 10.85
CA TYR A 228 -20.18 -1.40 11.36
C TYR A 228 -21.33 -1.25 10.37
N PRO A 229 -22.57 -1.16 10.85
CA PRO A 229 -23.66 -0.66 10.00
C PRO A 229 -23.29 0.71 9.43
N LEU A 230 -23.70 1.02 8.21
CA LEU A 230 -23.39 2.31 7.55
C LEU A 230 -23.82 3.51 8.41
N LYS A 231 -24.95 3.43 9.10
CA LYS A 231 -25.45 4.46 10.03
C LYS A 231 -24.48 4.77 11.18
N ASP A 232 -23.60 3.84 11.52
CA ASP A 232 -22.63 3.96 12.61
C ASP A 232 -21.24 4.39 12.12
N ALA A 233 -21.16 5.00 10.93
CA ALA A 233 -19.91 5.47 10.32
C ALA A 233 -19.10 6.39 11.25
N VAL A 234 -19.76 7.22 12.09
CA VAL A 234 -19.09 8.08 13.08
C VAL A 234 -18.31 7.23 14.10
N GLN A 235 -18.90 6.13 14.56
CA GLN A 235 -18.20 5.22 15.50
C GLN A 235 -17.01 4.55 14.84
N ALA A 236 -17.15 4.12 13.58
CA ALA A 236 -16.06 3.53 12.80
C ALA A 236 -14.90 4.51 12.65
N HIS A 237 -15.17 5.77 12.29
CA HIS A 237 -14.14 6.82 12.20
C HIS A 237 -13.45 7.07 13.53
N THR A 238 -14.21 7.25 14.61
CA THR A 238 -13.66 7.46 15.95
C THR A 238 -12.74 6.31 16.37
N ALA A 239 -13.14 5.06 16.08
CA ALA A 239 -12.30 3.89 16.37
C ALA A 239 -11.00 3.89 15.58
N ILE A 240 -11.05 4.19 14.28
CA ILE A 240 -9.85 4.26 13.42
C ILE A 240 -8.92 5.40 13.86
N GLU A 241 -9.46 6.59 14.11
CA GLU A 241 -8.70 7.78 14.51
C GLU A 241 -8.04 7.62 15.89
N SER A 242 -8.60 6.77 16.77
CA SER A 242 -7.98 6.44 18.06
C SER A 242 -6.63 5.73 17.91
N GLY A 243 -6.29 5.20 16.72
CA GLY A 243 -5.07 4.43 16.45
C GLY A 243 -5.01 3.06 17.14
N LYS A 244 -6.09 2.63 17.79
CA LYS A 244 -6.18 1.34 18.53
C LYS A 244 -6.67 0.18 17.67
N THR A 245 -7.21 0.47 16.49
CA THR A 245 -7.72 -0.57 15.58
C THR A 245 -6.58 -1.31 14.89
N VAL A 246 -6.75 -2.63 14.74
CA VAL A 246 -5.84 -3.51 13.99
C VAL A 246 -6.66 -4.19 12.89
N GLY A 247 -6.14 -4.21 11.67
CA GLY A 247 -6.85 -4.77 10.52
C GLY A 247 -7.75 -3.76 9.80
N ALA A 248 -8.71 -4.27 9.05
CA ALA A 248 -9.66 -3.47 8.28
C ALA A 248 -10.99 -3.28 9.01
N ALA A 249 -11.60 -2.12 8.80
CA ALA A 249 -13.00 -1.85 9.15
C ALA A 249 -13.82 -1.76 7.85
N VAL A 250 -15.00 -2.35 7.85
CA VAL A 250 -15.94 -2.32 6.72
C VAL A 250 -17.27 -1.77 7.20
N LEU A 251 -17.86 -0.86 6.42
CA LEU A 251 -19.22 -0.37 6.62
C LEU A 251 -20.18 -1.23 5.80
N ILE A 252 -21.27 -1.65 6.43
CA ILE A 252 -22.31 -2.49 5.81
C ILE A 252 -23.55 -1.61 5.62
N PRO A 253 -24.04 -1.39 4.40
CA PRO A 253 -25.27 -0.66 4.09
C PRO A 253 -26.52 -1.28 4.71
#